data_c56d3b6c5059b1798e05d2816ea2d795
#
_entry.id   c56d3b6c5059b1798e05d2816ea2d795
#
_cell.length_a   1.000
_cell.length_b   1.000
_cell.length_c   1.000
_cell.angle_alpha   90.00
_cell.angle_beta   90.00
_cell.angle_gamma   90.00
#
_symmetry.space_group_name_H-M   'P 1'
#
loop_
_entity.id
_entity.type
_entity.pdbx_description
1 polymer ?
#
loop_
_entity_poly.entity_id
_entity_poly.type
_entity_poly.pdbx_seq_one_letter_code
_entity_poly.pdbx_strand_id
1 'polypeptide(L)' 'MKDYERDVMRKIILGMVKKGPIHWTDLKKMILGSCYPFATDSTFAAQMRYLLRSGHMERVERGTYSITDKGKKYLEIL' A
#
# COMPACT_ATOMS: atom_id res chain seq x y z
N MET A 1 -7.40 -2.71 -14.40
CA MET A 1 -7.89 -2.53 -13.01
C MET A 1 -8.73 -1.27 -12.95
N LYS A 2 -9.89 -1.35 -12.31
CA LYS A 2 -10.79 -0.22 -12.20
C LYS A 2 -10.30 0.76 -11.13
N ASP A 3 -10.71 2.04 -11.25
CA ASP A 3 -10.26 3.08 -10.33
C ASP A 3 -10.58 2.75 -8.86
N TYR A 4 -11.80 2.23 -8.59
CA TYR A 4 -12.16 1.92 -7.22
C TYR A 4 -11.34 0.74 -6.67
N GLU A 5 -10.97 -0.20 -7.52
CA GLU A 5 -10.12 -1.33 -7.11
C GLU A 5 -8.73 -0.85 -6.71
N ARG A 6 -8.19 0.10 -7.48
CA ARG A 6 -6.92 0.76 -7.18
C ARG A 6 -7.00 1.46 -5.82
N ASP A 7 -8.08 2.22 -5.59
CA ASP A 7 -8.25 2.96 -4.34
C ASP A 7 -8.40 2.02 -3.15
N VAL A 8 -9.12 0.91 -3.32
CA VAL A 8 -9.24 -0.11 -2.28
C VAL A 8 -7.87 -0.68 -1.92
N MET A 9 -7.04 -1.02 -2.91
CA MET A 9 -5.69 -1.53 -2.65
C MET A 9 -4.85 -0.51 -1.88
N ARG A 10 -4.85 0.75 -2.31
CA ARG A 10 -4.11 1.81 -1.64
C ARG A 10 -4.58 2.00 -0.20
N LYS A 11 -5.88 1.98 0.01
CA LYS A 11 -6.47 2.14 1.33
C LYS A 11 -6.04 1.01 2.27
N ILE A 12 -6.05 -0.22 1.79
CA ILE A 12 -5.67 -1.38 2.60
C ILE A 12 -4.17 -1.34 2.91
N ILE A 13 -3.33 -1.05 1.92
CA ILE A 13 -1.88 -0.93 2.11
C ILE A 13 -1.57 0.12 3.17
N LEU A 14 -2.11 1.32 3.02
CA LEU A 14 -1.85 2.42 3.96
C LEU A 14 -2.41 2.13 5.34
N GLY A 15 -3.58 1.49 5.41
CA GLY A 15 -4.17 1.10 6.68
C GLY A 15 -3.32 0.11 7.46
N MET A 16 -2.64 -0.78 6.74
CA MET A 16 -1.73 -1.75 7.35
C MET A 16 -0.45 -1.08 7.86
N VAL A 17 0.20 -0.24 7.04
CA VAL A 17 1.45 0.41 7.45
C VAL A 17 1.19 1.51 8.49
N LYS A 18 -0.03 2.00 8.62
CA LYS A 18 -0.40 2.95 9.67
C LYS A 18 -0.25 2.33 11.06
N LYS A 19 -0.44 1.03 11.18
CA LYS A 19 -0.31 0.31 12.45
C LYS A 19 1.15 0.11 12.88
N GLY A 20 2.07 0.26 11.94
CA GLY A 20 3.50 0.10 12.19
C GLY A 20 4.21 -0.32 10.91
N PRO A 21 5.55 -0.26 10.90
CA PRO A 21 6.32 -0.66 9.72
C PRO A 21 6.08 -2.13 9.36
N ILE A 22 5.94 -2.40 8.05
CA ILE A 22 5.67 -3.75 7.54
C ILE A 22 6.60 -4.04 6.39
N HIS A 23 7.10 -5.27 6.32
CA HIS A 23 7.96 -5.74 5.25
C HIS A 23 7.14 -5.96 3.96
N TRP A 24 7.77 -5.68 2.80
CA TRP A 24 7.17 -5.85 1.47
C TRP A 24 6.50 -7.22 1.30
N THR A 25 7.20 -8.28 1.70
CA THR A 25 6.70 -9.65 1.54
C THR A 25 5.39 -9.87 2.28
N ASP A 26 5.31 -9.35 3.51
CA ASP A 26 4.10 -9.48 4.33
C ASP A 26 2.95 -8.64 3.77
N LEU A 27 3.24 -7.42 3.32
CA LEU A 27 2.24 -6.57 2.67
C LEU A 27 1.69 -7.24 1.43
N LYS A 28 2.57 -7.75 0.58
CA LYS A 28 2.17 -8.43 -0.65
C LYS A 28 1.25 -9.62 -0.37
N LYS A 29 1.64 -10.45 0.59
CA LYS A 29 0.86 -11.63 0.97
C LYS A 29 -0.53 -11.24 1.44
N MET A 30 -0.64 -10.22 2.30
CA MET A 30 -1.92 -9.78 2.83
C MET A 30 -2.78 -9.12 1.76
N ILE A 31 -2.19 -8.32 0.89
CA ILE A 31 -2.95 -7.62 -0.16
C ILE A 31 -3.45 -8.61 -1.22
N LEU A 32 -2.63 -9.57 -1.63
CA LEU A 32 -3.06 -10.57 -2.60
C LEU A 32 -4.21 -11.42 -2.06
N GLY A 33 -4.21 -11.68 -0.75
CA GLY A 33 -5.30 -12.40 -0.10
C GLY A 33 -6.56 -11.56 0.07
N SER A 34 -6.40 -10.28 0.46
CA SER A 34 -7.53 -9.39 0.76
C SER A 34 -8.21 -8.82 -0.47
N CYS A 35 -7.47 -8.64 -1.56
CA CYS A 35 -7.97 -7.99 -2.78
C CYS A 35 -8.13 -8.96 -3.95
N TYR A 36 -8.23 -10.24 -3.67
CA TYR A 36 -8.52 -11.23 -4.70
C TYR A 36 -9.91 -10.98 -5.29
N PRO A 37 -10.13 -11.11 -6.61
CA PRO A 37 -9.15 -11.57 -7.62
C PRO A 37 -8.40 -10.45 -8.35
N PHE A 38 -8.61 -9.17 -8.05
CA PHE A 38 -8.02 -8.10 -8.85
C PHE A 38 -6.58 -7.77 -8.47
N ALA A 39 -6.14 -8.17 -7.30
CA ALA A 39 -4.75 -7.93 -6.89
C ALA A 39 -3.83 -9.00 -7.46
N THR A 40 -2.80 -8.56 -8.19
CA THR A 40 -1.74 -9.42 -8.73
C THR A 40 -0.40 -8.86 -8.30
N ASP A 41 0.69 -9.61 -8.52
CA ASP A 41 2.04 -9.11 -8.23
C ASP A 41 2.30 -7.77 -8.93
N SER A 42 1.90 -7.66 -10.20
CA SER A 42 2.08 -6.44 -10.99
C SER A 42 1.29 -5.26 -10.44
N THR A 43 0.01 -5.47 -10.11
CA THR A 43 -0.83 -4.39 -9.61
C THR A 43 -0.40 -3.96 -8.22
N PHE A 44 0.00 -4.91 -7.36
CA PHE A 44 0.54 -4.59 -6.05
C PHE A 44 1.81 -3.76 -6.17
N ALA A 45 2.76 -4.20 -6.99
CA ALA A 45 4.02 -3.47 -7.19
C ALA A 45 3.77 -2.06 -7.74
N ALA A 46 2.80 -1.91 -8.65
CA ALA A 46 2.45 -0.61 -9.21
C ALA A 46 1.91 0.34 -8.13
N GLN A 47 1.06 -0.15 -7.24
CA GLN A 47 0.53 0.67 -6.16
C GLN A 47 1.61 1.04 -5.14
N MET A 48 2.50 0.11 -4.82
CA MET A 48 3.63 0.39 -3.94
C MET A 48 4.52 1.48 -4.51
N ARG A 49 4.85 1.39 -5.82
CA ARG A 49 5.66 2.42 -6.48
C ARG A 49 4.97 3.78 -6.45
N TYR A 50 3.66 3.81 -6.70
CA TYR A 50 2.91 5.06 -6.65
C TYR A 50 2.97 5.68 -5.24
N LEU A 51 2.69 4.89 -4.22
CA LEU A 51 2.66 5.38 -2.84
C LEU A 51 4.03 5.89 -2.37
N LEU A 52 5.09 5.21 -2.78
CA LEU A 52 6.46 5.65 -2.46
C LEU A 52 6.83 6.92 -3.22
N ARG A 53 6.57 6.96 -4.53
CA ARG A 53 6.89 8.11 -5.37
C ARG A 53 6.13 9.36 -4.95
N SER A 54 4.87 9.19 -4.54
CA SER A 54 4.01 10.30 -4.11
C SER A 54 4.30 10.76 -2.69
N GLY A 55 5.15 10.06 -1.94
CA GLY A 55 5.48 10.42 -0.58
C GLY A 55 4.45 10.02 0.46
N HIS A 56 3.51 9.12 0.11
CA HIS A 56 2.51 8.62 1.07
C HIS A 56 3.07 7.52 1.97
N MET A 57 4.13 6.89 1.53
CA MET A 57 4.87 5.88 2.28
C MET A 57 6.35 6.17 2.17
N GLU A 58 7.14 5.64 3.12
CA GLU A 58 8.59 5.72 3.05
C GLU A 58 9.22 4.39 3.44
N ARG A 59 10.42 4.14 2.93
CA ARG A 59 11.21 2.98 3.30
C ARG A 59 12.03 3.33 4.54
N VAL A 60 11.79 2.62 5.65
CA VAL A 60 12.49 2.87 6.91
C VAL A 60 13.72 2.00 7.06
N GLU A 61 13.71 0.83 6.41
CA GLU A 61 14.88 -0.03 6.26
C GLU A 61 14.66 -0.90 5.03
N ARG A 62 15.65 -1.70 4.66
CA ARG A 62 15.57 -2.50 3.44
C ARG A 62 14.34 -3.41 3.45
N GLY A 63 13.46 -3.18 2.49
CA GLY A 63 12.24 -3.99 2.34
C GLY A 63 11.14 -3.68 3.32
N THR A 64 11.31 -2.72 4.23
CA THR A 64 10.33 -2.38 5.26
C THR A 64 9.82 -0.96 5.06
N TYR A 65 8.50 -0.78 5.12
CA TYR A 65 7.84 0.47 4.77
C TYR A 65 6.92 0.95 5.88
N SER A 66 6.78 2.27 5.97
CA SER A 66 5.93 2.93 6.96
C SER A 66 5.13 4.03 6.30
N ILE A 67 4.04 4.46 6.93
CA ILE A 67 3.21 5.55 6.43
C ILE A 67 3.84 6.89 6.81
N THR A 68 3.69 7.90 5.94
CA THR A 68 4.10 9.26 6.23
C THR A 68 2.88 10.09 6.67
N ASP A 69 3.11 11.32 7.15
CA ASP A 69 2.01 12.22 7.47
C ASP A 69 1.13 12.49 6.26
N LYS A 70 1.77 12.65 5.09
CA LYS A 70 1.04 12.82 3.83
C LYS A 70 0.19 11.59 3.52
N GLY A 71 0.71 10.40 3.80
CA GLY A 71 -0.02 9.14 3.63
C GLY A 71 -1.22 9.04 4.54
N LYS A 72 -1.09 9.49 5.78
CA LYS A 72 -2.21 9.49 6.73
C LYS A 72 -3.35 10.39 6.24
N LYS A 73 -3.02 11.57 5.70
CA LYS A 73 -4.01 12.49 5.14
C LYS A 73 -4.68 11.89 3.90
N TYR A 74 -3.90 11.25 3.05
CA TYR A 74 -4.42 10.61 1.86
C TYR A 74 -5.38 9.47 2.22
N LEU A 75 -5.03 8.68 3.25
CA LEU A 75 -5.87 7.59 3.73
C LEU A 75 -7.23 8.09 4.19
N GLU A 76 -7.29 9.28 4.80
CA GLU A 76 -8.54 9.86 5.28
C GLU A 76 -9.52 10.18 4.15
N ILE A 77 -9.01 10.49 2.95
CA ILE A 77 -9.85 10.85 1.80
C ILE A 77 -10.10 9.67 0.85
N LEU A 78 -9.52 8.53 1.09
CA LEU A 78 -9.76 7.34 0.27
C LEU A 78 -11.14 6.69 0.58
#